data_480bdc2079d6d80cbf2e5fbd78c5eb3f
#
_entry.id   480bdc2079d6d80cbf2e5fbd78c5eb3f
#
_cell.length_a   1.000
_cell.length_b   1.000
_cell.length_c   1.000
_cell.angle_alpha   90.00
_cell.angle_beta   90.00
_cell.angle_gamma   90.00
#
_symmetry.space_group_name_H-M   'P 1'
#
loop_
_entity.id
_entity.type
_entity.pdbx_description
1 polymer ?
#
loop_
_entity_poly.entity_id
_entity_poly.type
_entity_poly.pdbx_seq_one_letter_code
_entity_poly.pdbx_strand_id
1 'polypeptide(L)'
;MEKNLVYTELLDIYKGLLTEKQAEAMEYYYDSDYSLGEISELMDISRQGVRDFIKRGEAIIDEMEAKLHLLDVFREINEIGNIAEMLIKTNKRLSASKEITSLAEMILNKVDNIGNGAE
;
A
#
# COMPACT_ATOMS: atom_id res chain seq x y z
N MET A 1 -2.32 4.06 22.37
CA MET A 1 -1.55 4.05 21.12
C MET A 1 -2.48 4.52 19.99
N GLU A 2 -2.17 5.61 19.37
CA GLU A 2 -2.95 6.11 18.23
C GLU A 2 -2.52 5.44 16.94
N LYS A 3 -3.50 5.17 16.06
CA LYS A 3 -3.23 4.58 14.76
C LYS A 3 -2.89 5.67 13.75
N ASN A 4 -1.70 5.59 13.17
CA ASN A 4 -1.33 6.41 12.02
C ASN A 4 -1.69 5.64 10.74
N LEU A 5 -2.76 6.07 10.07
CA LEU A 5 -3.30 5.35 8.92
C LEU A 5 -2.36 5.29 7.70
N VAL A 6 -1.29 6.07 7.69
CA VAL A 6 -0.29 5.96 6.62
C VAL A 6 0.34 4.57 6.58
N TYR A 7 0.39 3.86 7.71
CA TYR A 7 0.93 2.50 7.75
C TYR A 7 0.10 1.48 6.95
N THR A 8 -1.16 1.76 6.65
CA THR A 8 -1.94 0.92 5.73
C THR A 8 -1.29 0.90 4.34
N GLU A 9 -0.91 2.08 3.82
CA GLU A 9 -0.20 2.19 2.55
C GLU A 9 1.22 1.65 2.62
N LEU A 10 1.94 1.97 3.69
CA LEU A 10 3.32 1.55 3.89
C LEU A 10 3.46 0.03 4.02
N LEU A 11 2.49 -0.63 4.66
CA LEU A 11 2.46 -2.09 4.74
C LEU A 11 2.38 -2.76 3.38
N ASP A 12 1.56 -2.23 2.48
CA ASP A 12 1.44 -2.78 1.13
C ASP A 12 2.80 -2.77 0.40
N ILE A 13 3.62 -1.76 0.69
CA ILE A 13 4.93 -1.61 0.06
C ILE A 13 6.00 -2.46 0.75
N TYR A 14 6.04 -2.44 2.09
CA TYR A 14 7.19 -2.92 2.87
C TYR A 14 6.96 -4.21 3.66
N LYS A 15 5.76 -4.78 3.67
CA LYS A 15 5.49 -5.95 4.53
C LYS A 15 6.42 -7.13 4.29
N GLY A 16 6.95 -7.26 3.08
CA GLY A 16 7.91 -8.31 2.74
C GLY A 16 9.24 -8.21 3.48
N LEU A 17 9.54 -7.05 4.09
CA LEU A 17 10.73 -6.83 4.90
C LEU A 17 10.51 -7.15 6.39
N LEU A 18 9.26 -7.39 6.79
CA LEU A 18 8.90 -7.68 8.18
C LEU A 18 8.97 -9.19 8.42
N THR A 19 9.17 -9.56 9.68
CA THR A 19 8.94 -10.95 10.07
C THR A 19 7.47 -11.29 9.93
N GLU A 20 7.15 -12.58 9.82
CA GLU A 20 5.77 -13.04 9.71
C GLU A 20 4.89 -12.52 10.85
N LYS A 21 5.39 -12.55 12.08
CA LYS A 21 4.65 -12.08 13.26
C LYS A 21 4.48 -10.56 13.29
N GLN A 22 5.49 -9.82 12.87
CA GLN A 22 5.39 -8.36 12.74
C GLN A 22 4.34 -7.97 11.70
N ALA A 23 4.39 -8.59 10.53
CA ALA A 23 3.44 -8.34 9.46
C ALA A 23 2.01 -8.70 9.90
N GLU A 24 1.82 -9.87 10.53
CA GLU A 24 0.53 -10.32 11.03
C GLU A 24 -0.08 -9.33 12.02
N ALA A 25 0.69 -8.90 13.01
CA ALA A 25 0.24 -7.95 14.02
C ALA A 25 -0.13 -6.60 13.40
N MET A 26 0.68 -6.11 12.49
CA MET A 26 0.42 -4.83 11.82
C MET A 26 -0.78 -4.90 10.88
N GLU A 27 -0.98 -5.99 10.15
CA GLU A 27 -2.15 -6.18 9.29
C GLU A 27 -3.45 -6.20 10.11
N TYR A 28 -3.48 -6.92 11.22
CA TYR A 28 -4.64 -6.90 12.12
C TYR A 28 -4.92 -5.48 12.65
N TYR A 29 -3.88 -4.77 13.01
CA TYR A 29 -4.02 -3.46 13.62
C TYR A 29 -4.43 -2.38 12.62
N TYR A 30 -3.79 -2.32 11.46
CA TYR A 30 -4.01 -1.26 10.46
C TYR A 30 -5.04 -1.65 9.40
N ASP A 31 -4.99 -2.85 8.86
CA ASP A 31 -5.89 -3.26 7.78
C ASP A 31 -7.24 -3.73 8.30
N SER A 32 -7.25 -4.48 9.40
CA SER A 32 -8.49 -5.02 9.99
C SER A 32 -9.06 -4.15 11.11
N ASP A 33 -8.36 -3.10 11.50
CA ASP A 33 -8.76 -2.16 12.54
C ASP A 33 -9.05 -2.82 13.91
N TYR A 34 -8.31 -3.85 14.26
CA TYR A 34 -8.46 -4.52 15.55
C TYR A 34 -7.72 -3.78 16.66
N SER A 35 -8.24 -3.91 17.89
CA SER A 35 -7.56 -3.42 19.09
C SER A 35 -6.40 -4.34 19.48
N LEU A 36 -5.48 -3.83 20.31
CA LEU A 36 -4.40 -4.66 20.85
C LEU A 36 -4.94 -5.88 21.59
N GLY A 37 -6.04 -5.74 22.33
CA GLY A 37 -6.69 -6.84 23.04
C GLY A 37 -7.24 -7.91 22.09
N GLU A 38 -7.90 -7.50 21.02
CA GLU A 38 -8.41 -8.43 20.02
C GLU A 38 -7.29 -9.17 19.32
N ILE A 39 -6.21 -8.48 18.97
CA ILE A 39 -5.04 -9.09 18.33
C ILE A 39 -4.36 -10.06 19.27
N SER A 40 -4.25 -9.71 20.57
CA SER A 40 -3.63 -10.58 21.56
C SER A 40 -4.36 -11.93 21.67
N GLU A 41 -5.67 -11.92 21.57
CA GLU A 41 -6.48 -13.15 21.54
C GLU A 41 -6.25 -13.93 20.24
N LEU A 42 -6.24 -13.27 19.09
CA LEU A 42 -6.04 -13.93 17.81
C LEU A 42 -4.66 -14.55 17.66
N MET A 43 -3.63 -13.90 18.18
CA MET A 43 -2.24 -14.37 18.08
C MET A 43 -1.82 -15.23 19.27
N ASP A 44 -2.65 -15.34 20.29
CA ASP A 44 -2.36 -16.06 21.55
C ASP A 44 -1.08 -15.57 22.21
N ILE A 45 -0.94 -14.26 22.33
CA ILE A 45 0.16 -13.59 23.03
C ILE A 45 -0.38 -12.44 23.87
N SER A 46 0.47 -11.84 24.71
CA SER A 46 0.08 -10.70 25.52
C SER A 46 -0.15 -9.44 24.67
N ARG A 47 -0.93 -8.49 25.19
CA ARG A 47 -1.11 -7.17 24.56
C ARG A 47 0.23 -6.46 24.38
N GLN A 48 1.13 -6.58 25.37
CA GLN A 48 2.48 -6.02 25.28
C GLN A 48 3.27 -6.67 24.14
N GLY A 49 3.14 -7.98 23.96
CA GLY A 49 3.76 -8.71 22.86
C GLY A 49 3.27 -8.22 21.50
N VAL A 50 1.96 -7.99 21.35
CA VAL A 50 1.38 -7.41 20.14
C VAL A 50 1.97 -6.02 19.88
N ARG A 51 1.97 -5.17 20.89
CA ARG A 51 2.52 -3.83 20.81
C ARG A 51 3.98 -3.83 20.35
N ASP A 52 4.78 -4.76 20.90
CA ASP A 52 6.19 -4.88 20.56
C ASP A 52 6.37 -5.27 19.09
N PHE A 53 5.59 -6.21 18.57
CA PHE A 53 5.63 -6.57 17.16
C PHE A 53 5.28 -5.38 16.26
N ILE A 54 4.22 -4.64 16.60
CA ILE A 54 3.79 -3.46 15.84
C ILE A 54 4.89 -2.39 15.85
N LYS A 55 5.42 -2.07 17.03
CA LYS A 55 6.46 -1.04 17.16
C LYS A 55 7.74 -1.38 16.41
N ARG A 56 8.16 -2.62 16.44
CA ARG A 56 9.32 -3.08 15.67
C ARG A 56 9.07 -3.05 14.17
N GLY A 57 7.88 -3.46 13.75
CA GLY A 57 7.49 -3.38 12.35
C GLY A 57 7.46 -1.94 11.83
N GLU A 58 6.86 -1.02 12.60
CA GLU A 58 6.86 0.41 12.30
C GLU A 58 8.27 0.96 12.17
N ALA A 59 9.18 0.60 13.08
CA ALA A 59 10.56 1.06 13.04
C ALA A 59 11.29 0.60 11.78
N ILE A 60 11.09 -0.63 11.35
CA ILE A 60 11.67 -1.16 10.11
C ILE A 60 11.13 -0.38 8.90
N ILE A 61 9.83 -0.19 8.84
CA ILE A 61 9.17 0.55 7.76
C ILE A 61 9.65 2.00 7.72
N ASP A 62 9.70 2.67 8.86
CA ASP A 62 10.14 4.06 8.94
C ASP A 62 11.58 4.23 8.45
N GLU A 63 12.46 3.32 8.83
CA GLU A 63 13.85 3.33 8.36
C GLU A 63 13.95 3.15 6.86
N MET A 64 13.21 2.19 6.31
CA MET A 64 13.23 1.91 4.87
C MET A 64 12.60 3.03 4.06
N GLU A 65 11.46 3.58 4.53
CA GLU A 65 10.81 4.70 3.84
C GLU A 65 11.69 5.95 3.85
N ALA A 66 12.38 6.22 4.96
CA ALA A 66 13.32 7.33 5.04
C ALA A 66 14.45 7.23 4.00
N LYS A 67 14.85 6.01 3.65
CA LYS A 67 15.91 5.75 2.67
C LYS A 67 15.40 5.69 1.23
N LEU A 68 14.25 5.07 1.00
CA LEU A 68 13.79 4.68 -0.34
C LEU A 68 12.70 5.58 -0.90
N HIS A 69 11.89 6.23 -0.04
CA HIS A 69 10.77 7.11 -0.45
C HIS A 69 9.79 6.46 -1.43
N LEU A 70 9.55 5.14 -1.30
CA LEU A 70 8.69 4.41 -2.22
C LEU A 70 7.22 4.82 -2.16
N LEU A 71 6.74 5.32 -1.00
CA LEU A 71 5.36 5.79 -0.88
C LEU A 71 5.10 6.95 -1.86
N ASP A 72 6.02 7.93 -1.92
CA ASP A 72 5.91 9.05 -2.84
C ASP A 72 5.94 8.58 -4.30
N VAL A 73 6.83 7.64 -4.61
CA VAL A 73 6.95 7.06 -5.97
C VAL A 73 5.66 6.36 -6.37
N PHE A 74 5.08 5.52 -5.51
CA PHE A 74 3.84 4.81 -5.82
C PHE A 74 2.64 5.76 -5.93
N ARG A 75 2.60 6.83 -5.14
CA ARG A 75 1.56 7.87 -5.26
C ARG A 75 1.64 8.58 -6.61
N GLU A 76 2.84 8.92 -7.06
CA GLU A 76 3.05 9.52 -8.39
C GLU A 76 2.62 8.57 -9.52
N ILE A 77 2.94 7.28 -9.40
CA ILE A 77 2.52 6.26 -10.35
C ILE A 77 0.98 6.16 -10.41
N ASN A 78 0.32 6.19 -9.26
CA ASN A 78 -1.14 6.18 -9.19
C ASN A 78 -1.75 7.41 -9.85
N GLU A 79 -1.15 8.59 -9.69
CA GLU A 79 -1.59 9.81 -10.36
C GLU A 79 -1.48 9.69 -11.88
N ILE A 80 -0.39 9.12 -12.38
CA ILE A 80 -0.22 8.85 -13.82
C ILE A 80 -1.35 7.94 -14.32
N GLY A 81 -1.68 6.89 -13.57
CA GLY A 81 -2.79 6.00 -13.90
C GLY A 81 -4.14 6.71 -13.95
N ASN A 82 -4.39 7.58 -12.96
CA ASN A 82 -5.63 8.37 -12.92
C ASN A 82 -5.74 9.33 -14.12
N ILE A 83 -4.65 9.96 -14.52
CA ILE A 83 -4.61 10.82 -15.70
C ILE A 83 -4.94 10.00 -16.96
N ALA A 84 -4.37 8.81 -17.10
CA ALA A 84 -4.64 7.93 -18.22
C ALA A 84 -6.12 7.50 -18.27
N GLU A 85 -6.73 7.20 -17.12
CA GLU A 85 -8.17 6.90 -17.05
C GLU A 85 -9.04 8.07 -17.45
N MET A 86 -8.69 9.28 -17.02
CA MET A 86 -9.38 10.49 -17.41
C MET A 86 -9.28 10.72 -18.91
N LEU A 87 -8.13 10.45 -19.50
CA LEU A 87 -7.91 10.58 -20.93
C LEU A 87 -8.81 9.61 -21.71
N ILE A 88 -8.93 8.36 -21.26
CA ILE A 88 -9.82 7.37 -21.86
C ILE A 88 -11.28 7.83 -21.80
N LYS A 89 -11.75 8.25 -20.64
CA LYS A 89 -13.13 8.72 -20.42
C LYS A 89 -13.45 9.93 -21.28
N THR A 90 -12.54 10.91 -21.32
CA THR A 90 -12.72 12.12 -22.12
C THR A 90 -12.74 11.80 -23.60
N ASN A 91 -11.85 10.93 -24.06
CA ASN A 91 -11.79 10.50 -25.45
C ASN A 91 -13.07 9.79 -25.89
N LYS A 92 -13.62 8.90 -25.06
CA LYS A 92 -14.89 8.22 -25.34
C LYS A 92 -16.05 9.20 -25.42
N ARG A 93 -16.14 10.14 -24.48
CA ARG A 93 -17.21 11.16 -24.46
C ARG A 93 -17.19 12.05 -25.70
N LEU A 94 -15.99 12.38 -26.19
CA LEU A 94 -15.81 13.26 -27.34
C LEU A 94 -15.77 12.49 -28.67
N SER A 95 -15.88 11.17 -28.65
CA SER A 95 -15.73 10.28 -29.81
C SER A 95 -14.49 10.63 -30.65
N ALA A 96 -13.37 10.90 -29.95
CA ALA A 96 -12.16 11.37 -30.61
C ALA A 96 -11.37 10.21 -31.26
N SER A 97 -10.21 9.84 -30.77
CA SER A 97 -9.31 8.92 -31.46
C SER A 97 -9.19 7.57 -30.74
N LYS A 98 -9.24 6.46 -31.49
CA LYS A 98 -8.91 5.13 -30.95
C LYS A 98 -7.43 5.03 -30.56
N GLU A 99 -6.56 5.80 -31.22
CA GLU A 99 -5.13 5.85 -30.90
C GLU A 99 -4.91 6.41 -29.50
N ILE A 100 -5.63 7.46 -29.11
CA ILE A 100 -5.55 8.05 -27.77
C ILE A 100 -5.96 7.02 -26.71
N THR A 101 -7.07 6.30 -26.94
CA THR A 101 -7.53 5.25 -26.02
C THR A 101 -6.47 4.15 -25.90
N SER A 102 -5.90 3.72 -27.02
CA SER A 102 -4.88 2.69 -27.05
C SER A 102 -3.63 3.09 -26.27
N LEU A 103 -3.14 4.31 -26.47
CA LEU A 103 -1.97 4.83 -25.76
C LEU A 103 -2.24 4.97 -24.26
N ALA A 104 -3.41 5.45 -23.88
CA ALA A 104 -3.79 5.58 -22.47
C ALA A 104 -3.90 4.20 -21.79
N GLU A 105 -4.43 3.19 -22.47
CA GLU A 105 -4.47 1.81 -21.97
C GLU A 105 -3.07 1.23 -21.80
N MET A 106 -2.14 1.54 -22.68
CA MET A 106 -0.75 1.15 -22.53
C MET A 106 -0.13 1.75 -21.26
N ILE A 107 -0.42 3.00 -20.97
CA ILE A 107 0.04 3.67 -19.73
C ILE A 107 -0.54 2.95 -18.51
N LEU A 108 -1.84 2.66 -18.50
CA LEU A 108 -2.51 1.96 -17.40
C LEU A 108 -1.90 0.57 -17.18
N ASN A 109 -1.66 -0.18 -18.24
CA ASN A 109 -1.04 -1.49 -18.12
C ASN A 109 0.36 -1.41 -17.51
N LYS A 110 1.15 -0.39 -17.85
CA LYS A 110 2.46 -0.17 -17.24
C LYS A 110 2.35 0.15 -15.75
N VAL A 111 1.40 1.01 -15.38
CA VAL A 111 1.15 1.37 -13.97
C VAL A 111 0.70 0.15 -13.18
N ASP A 112 -0.24 -0.63 -13.71
CA ASP A 112 -0.75 -1.84 -13.04
C ASP A 112 0.36 -2.89 -12.87
N ASN A 113 1.22 -3.05 -13.87
CA ASN A 113 2.35 -3.97 -13.78
C ASN A 113 3.35 -3.56 -12.71
N ILE A 114 3.59 -2.27 -12.52
CA ILE A 114 4.45 -1.76 -11.44
C ILE A 114 3.81 -2.04 -10.08
N GLY A 115 2.50 -1.77 -9.94
CA GLY A 115 1.76 -2.01 -8.70
C GLY A 115 1.71 -3.48 -8.29
N ASN A 116 1.70 -4.40 -9.27
CA ASN A 116 1.60 -5.85 -9.05
C ASN A 116 2.93 -6.58 -9.32
N GLY A 117 3.92 -5.87 -9.80
CA GLY A 117 5.11 -6.43 -10.43
C GLY A 117 6.17 -6.99 -9.50
N ALA A 118 5.95 -6.98 -8.20
CA ALA A 118 6.88 -7.53 -7.23
C ALA A 118 6.67 -9.04 -6.97
N GLU A 119 5.69 -9.64 -7.61
CA GLU A 119 5.39 -11.05 -7.45
C GLU A 119 6.25 -11.96 -8.34
#